data_c7c9a2716d5c85b02f28ceadfa26334d
#
_entry.id   c7c9a2716d5c85b02f28ceadfa26334d
#
_cell.length_a   1.000
_cell.length_b   1.000
_cell.length_c   1.000
_cell.angle_alpha   90.00
_cell.angle_beta   90.00
_cell.angle_gamma   90.00
#
_symmetry.space_group_name_H-M   'P 1'
#
loop_
_entity.id
_entity.type
_entity.pdbx_description
1 polymer ?
#
loop_
_entity_poly.entity_id
_entity_poly.type
_entity_poly.pdbx_seq_one_letter_code
_entity_poly.pdbx_strand_id
1 'polypeptide(L)'
;MVQRLQADGISHPGVLQAFATVPRHLFVDTALVNQAYEDTSLPIGLGQTISKPSVVAAMIQLLCVRPGLPRSDMPGAPTNTKPLGNCLEIGTGCGYQAALLGHLARRVVSIERLRDLHLKARHNLDQLRTALPSWPDVRLVYGDGMIGHAPAAPYDTIIAAAGGSALPQAWLDQLAPGGRLVAPTEDERGGQVLVIVDRLADGRFQQTRAGAVLFVPLKSGTT
;
A
#
# COMPACT_ATOMS: atom_id res chain seq x y z
N MET A 1 13.39 -8.25 10.89
CA MET A 1 12.44 -8.02 9.79
C MET A 1 13.16 -7.68 8.48
N VAL A 2 13.91 -6.56 8.36
CA VAL A 2 14.51 -6.11 7.09
C VAL A 2 15.42 -7.16 6.43
N GLN A 3 16.33 -7.79 7.19
CA GLN A 3 17.19 -8.86 6.65
C GLN A 3 16.40 -10.02 6.04
N ARG A 4 15.28 -10.38 6.67
CA ARG A 4 14.38 -11.40 6.12
C ARG A 4 13.75 -10.94 4.81
N LEU A 5 13.25 -9.70 4.75
CA LEU A 5 12.71 -9.14 3.49
C LEU A 5 13.74 -9.18 2.36
N GLN A 6 15.02 -8.88 2.64
CA GLN A 6 16.10 -8.98 1.66
C GLN A 6 16.30 -10.43 1.20
N ALA A 7 16.31 -11.39 2.13
CA ALA A 7 16.42 -12.82 1.81
C ALA A 7 15.24 -13.33 0.97
N ASP A 8 14.04 -12.75 1.19
CA ASP A 8 12.81 -13.06 0.45
C ASP A 8 12.70 -12.30 -0.90
N GLY A 9 13.77 -11.62 -1.35
CA GLY A 9 13.86 -10.99 -2.67
C GLY A 9 13.46 -9.51 -2.74
N ILE A 10 13.25 -8.85 -1.60
CA ILE A 10 13.06 -7.40 -1.59
C ILE A 10 14.41 -6.72 -1.76
N SER A 11 14.60 -6.05 -2.89
CA SER A 11 15.88 -5.43 -3.30
C SER A 11 15.82 -3.90 -3.43
N HIS A 12 14.60 -3.31 -3.53
CA HIS A 12 14.47 -1.86 -3.71
C HIS A 12 14.92 -1.11 -2.44
N PRO A 13 16.00 -0.27 -2.52
CA PRO A 13 16.60 0.32 -1.31
C PRO A 13 15.64 1.20 -0.53
N GLY A 14 14.80 1.99 -1.22
CA GLY A 14 13.79 2.85 -0.56
C GLY A 14 12.74 2.04 0.19
N VAL A 15 12.33 0.86 -0.33
CA VAL A 15 11.40 -0.04 0.38
C VAL A 15 12.04 -0.55 1.65
N LEU A 16 13.26 -1.09 1.57
CA LEU A 16 13.99 -1.58 2.74
C LEU A 16 14.20 -0.47 3.78
N GLN A 17 14.53 0.74 3.33
CA GLN A 17 14.68 1.91 4.20
C GLN A 17 13.37 2.27 4.90
N ALA A 18 12.22 2.26 4.20
CA ALA A 18 10.92 2.51 4.81
C ALA A 18 10.62 1.51 5.93
N PHE A 19 10.85 0.21 5.68
CA PHE A 19 10.67 -0.85 6.68
C PHE A 19 11.66 -0.78 7.84
N ALA A 20 12.87 -0.26 7.62
CA ALA A 20 13.85 -0.03 8.67
C ALA A 20 13.48 1.14 9.58
N THR A 21 12.81 2.16 9.02
CA THR A 21 12.53 3.42 9.70
C THR A 21 11.18 3.43 10.41
N VAL A 22 10.12 2.86 9.80
CA VAL A 22 8.77 2.85 10.39
C VAL A 22 8.66 1.79 11.49
N PRO A 23 8.47 2.18 12.75
CA PRO A 23 8.40 1.25 13.87
C PRO A 23 7.03 0.53 13.87
N ARG A 24 6.99 -0.68 13.31
CA ARG A 24 5.75 -1.46 13.13
C ARG A 24 5.01 -1.71 14.45
N HIS A 25 5.72 -1.81 15.57
CA HIS A 25 5.12 -2.01 16.89
C HIS A 25 4.19 -0.88 17.34
N LEU A 26 4.29 0.34 16.79
CA LEU A 26 3.34 1.43 17.06
C LEU A 26 1.96 1.21 16.41
N PHE A 27 1.84 0.24 15.50
CA PHE A 27 0.63 -0.01 14.71
C PHE A 27 -0.11 -1.29 15.11
N VAL A 28 0.39 -2.01 16.10
CA VAL A 28 -0.22 -3.23 16.64
C VAL A 28 -0.71 -2.99 18.06
N ASP A 29 -1.61 -3.87 18.51
CA ASP A 29 -2.05 -3.85 19.91
C ASP A 29 -0.86 -4.15 20.85
N THR A 30 -0.87 -3.56 22.04
CA THR A 30 0.19 -3.72 23.05
C THR A 30 0.44 -5.19 23.41
N ALA A 31 -0.61 -6.03 23.43
CA ALA A 31 -0.50 -7.46 23.66
C ALA A 31 0.27 -8.21 22.54
N LEU A 32 0.41 -7.61 21.36
CA LEU A 32 1.02 -8.24 20.18
C LEU A 32 2.38 -7.62 19.81
N VAL A 33 2.88 -6.68 20.59
CA VAL A 33 4.14 -5.96 20.30
C VAL A 33 5.33 -6.92 20.09
N ASN A 34 5.41 -8.01 20.84
CA ASN A 34 6.48 -8.99 20.69
C ASN A 34 6.47 -9.73 19.34
N GLN A 35 5.33 -9.76 18.65
CA GLN A 35 5.14 -10.38 17.34
C GLN A 35 5.20 -9.34 16.18
N ALA A 36 5.31 -8.05 16.51
CA ALA A 36 5.20 -6.98 15.51
C ALA A 36 6.19 -7.09 14.35
N TYR A 37 7.35 -7.69 14.56
CA TYR A 37 8.42 -7.83 13.56
C TYR A 37 8.52 -9.24 12.96
N GLU A 38 7.61 -10.13 13.32
CA GLU A 38 7.46 -11.43 12.66
C GLU A 38 6.78 -11.29 11.30
N ASP A 39 7.04 -12.20 10.38
CA ASP A 39 6.38 -12.20 9.07
C ASP A 39 5.01 -12.87 9.14
N THR A 40 4.13 -12.26 9.90
CA THR A 40 2.76 -12.70 10.11
C THR A 40 1.75 -11.55 10.07
N SER A 41 0.51 -11.86 9.70
CA SER A 41 -0.61 -10.94 9.84
C SER A 41 -1.10 -10.96 11.29
N LEU A 42 -1.38 -9.78 11.84
CA LEU A 42 -1.85 -9.63 13.22
C LEU A 42 -3.21 -8.93 13.26
N PRO A 43 -4.11 -9.28 14.19
CA PRO A 43 -5.41 -8.60 14.30
C PRO A 43 -5.24 -7.13 14.70
N ILE A 44 -6.07 -6.26 14.12
CA ILE A 44 -6.14 -4.83 14.46
C ILE A 44 -7.53 -4.40 14.96
N GLY A 45 -8.43 -5.36 15.13
CA GLY A 45 -9.83 -5.15 15.50
C GLY A 45 -10.79 -5.24 14.32
N LEU A 46 -12.08 -5.33 14.60
CA LEU A 46 -13.17 -5.35 13.61
C LEU A 46 -13.02 -6.44 12.52
N GLY A 47 -12.38 -7.57 12.85
CA GLY A 47 -12.12 -8.64 11.88
C GLY A 47 -11.07 -8.28 10.82
N GLN A 48 -10.29 -7.21 11.02
CA GLN A 48 -9.25 -6.76 10.11
C GLN A 48 -7.86 -7.09 10.67
N THR A 49 -6.85 -7.08 9.78
CA THR A 49 -5.46 -7.39 10.13
C THR A 49 -4.49 -6.36 9.55
N ILE A 50 -3.38 -6.15 10.24
CA ILE A 50 -2.17 -5.61 9.62
C ILE A 50 -1.50 -6.76 8.83
N SER A 51 -1.25 -6.53 7.54
CA SER A 51 -0.73 -7.57 6.62
C SER A 51 0.70 -7.99 6.97
N LYS A 52 1.11 -9.18 6.52
CA LYS A 52 2.50 -9.66 6.63
C LYS A 52 3.48 -8.65 6.05
N PRO A 53 4.61 -8.38 6.73
CA PRO A 53 5.65 -7.50 6.20
C PRO A 53 6.12 -7.87 4.78
N SER A 54 6.34 -9.16 4.50
CA SER A 54 6.78 -9.64 3.19
C SER A 54 5.79 -9.31 2.06
N VAL A 55 4.48 -9.46 2.31
CA VAL A 55 3.43 -9.15 1.32
C VAL A 55 3.37 -7.65 1.05
N VAL A 56 3.37 -6.82 2.10
CA VAL A 56 3.37 -5.36 1.96
C VAL A 56 4.62 -4.88 1.22
N ALA A 57 5.80 -5.40 1.55
CA ALA A 57 7.06 -5.05 0.90
C ALA A 57 7.06 -5.42 -0.59
N ALA A 58 6.59 -6.61 -0.93
CA ALA A 58 6.47 -7.06 -2.32
C ALA A 58 5.52 -6.17 -3.13
N MET A 59 4.34 -5.84 -2.60
CA MET A 59 3.38 -4.96 -3.26
C MET A 59 3.95 -3.56 -3.49
N ILE A 60 4.61 -2.97 -2.48
CA ILE A 60 5.23 -1.65 -2.61
C ILE A 60 6.40 -1.70 -3.62
N GLN A 61 7.23 -2.76 -3.60
CA GLN A 61 8.31 -2.93 -4.56
C GLN A 61 7.79 -3.01 -6.00
N LEU A 62 6.68 -3.74 -6.24
CA LEU A 62 6.03 -3.80 -7.55
C LEU A 62 5.61 -2.40 -8.04
N LEU A 63 5.13 -1.53 -7.17
CA LEU A 63 4.78 -0.15 -7.52
C LEU A 63 6.02 0.70 -7.84
N CYS A 64 7.15 0.46 -7.15
CA CYS A 64 8.38 1.22 -7.37
C CYS A 64 9.06 0.95 -8.72
N VAL A 65 8.71 -0.15 -9.41
CA VAL A 65 9.29 -0.55 -10.70
C VAL A 65 8.31 -0.41 -11.86
N ARG A 66 7.35 0.53 -11.76
CA ARG A 66 6.34 0.79 -12.80
C ARG A 66 6.96 1.23 -14.14
N PRO A 67 6.26 1.02 -15.29
CA PRO A 67 6.70 1.50 -16.58
C PRO A 67 6.97 3.01 -16.59
N GLY A 68 7.97 3.45 -17.35
CA GLY A 68 8.30 4.87 -17.48
C GLY A 68 9.13 5.46 -16.34
N LEU A 69 9.40 4.72 -15.26
CA LEU A 69 10.41 5.13 -14.29
C LEU A 69 11.81 4.69 -14.75
N PRO A 70 12.83 5.56 -14.57
CA PRO A 70 14.22 5.12 -14.71
C PRO A 70 14.47 3.96 -13.74
N ARG A 71 15.05 2.89 -14.23
CA ARG A 71 15.46 1.79 -13.36
C ARG A 71 16.58 2.27 -12.45
N SER A 72 16.41 2.12 -11.14
CA SER A 72 17.37 2.56 -10.11
C SER A 72 18.74 1.84 -10.20
N ASP A 73 18.78 0.73 -10.94
CA ASP A 73 20.00 -0.07 -11.20
C ASP A 73 20.82 0.42 -12.41
N MET A 74 20.34 1.42 -13.16
CA MET A 74 21.11 1.99 -14.28
C MET A 74 22.11 3.06 -13.79
N PRO A 75 23.37 3.00 -14.24
CA PRO A 75 24.35 4.03 -13.94
C PRO A 75 23.87 5.41 -14.40
N GLY A 76 23.88 6.39 -13.48
CA GLY A 76 23.41 7.75 -13.79
C GLY A 76 21.91 7.94 -13.73
N ALA A 77 21.12 6.92 -13.37
CA ALA A 77 19.70 7.10 -13.11
C ALA A 77 19.50 8.10 -11.96
N PRO A 78 18.64 9.12 -12.12
CA PRO A 78 18.33 10.04 -11.04
C PRO A 78 17.76 9.23 -9.88
N THR A 79 18.31 9.42 -8.68
CA THR A 79 17.77 8.84 -7.45
C THR A 79 16.39 9.44 -7.21
N ASN A 80 15.35 8.83 -7.78
CA ASN A 80 13.99 9.24 -7.48
C ASN A 80 13.63 8.76 -6.08
N THR A 81 13.78 9.65 -5.11
CA THR A 81 13.48 9.37 -3.70
C THR A 81 11.98 9.16 -3.43
N LYS A 82 11.11 9.48 -4.41
CA LYS A 82 9.65 9.38 -4.32
C LYS A 82 9.06 8.60 -5.50
N PRO A 83 9.43 7.32 -5.70
CA PRO A 83 9.06 6.54 -6.89
C PRO A 83 7.56 6.31 -7.03
N LEU A 84 6.79 6.39 -5.93
CA LEU A 84 5.34 6.17 -5.96
C LEU A 84 4.57 7.40 -6.47
N GLY A 85 5.20 8.59 -6.52
CA GLY A 85 4.52 9.81 -6.97
C GLY A 85 3.31 10.17 -6.10
N ASN A 86 2.16 10.43 -6.71
CA ASN A 86 0.86 10.56 -6.03
C ASN A 86 0.28 9.15 -5.86
N CYS A 87 0.11 8.72 -4.63
CA CYS A 87 -0.31 7.37 -4.27
C CYS A 87 -1.71 7.37 -3.65
N LEU A 88 -2.55 6.44 -4.09
CA LEU A 88 -3.82 6.11 -3.44
C LEU A 88 -3.70 4.75 -2.76
N GLU A 89 -4.06 4.69 -1.49
CA GLU A 89 -4.21 3.46 -0.74
C GLU A 89 -5.68 3.19 -0.42
N ILE A 90 -6.12 1.96 -0.66
CA ILE A 90 -7.46 1.46 -0.32
C ILE A 90 -7.32 0.47 0.84
N GLY A 91 -7.96 0.79 1.97
CA GLY A 91 -7.87 0.01 3.20
C GLY A 91 -6.69 0.46 4.08
N THR A 92 -6.85 1.58 4.77
CA THR A 92 -5.83 2.13 5.69
C THR A 92 -5.53 1.18 6.86
N GLY A 93 -6.55 0.51 7.38
CA GLY A 93 -6.44 -0.33 8.57
C GLY A 93 -5.90 0.43 9.78
N CYS A 94 -4.77 -0.02 10.33
CA CYS A 94 -4.09 0.67 11.42
C CYS A 94 -3.16 1.81 10.98
N GLY A 95 -2.96 2.04 9.67
CA GLY A 95 -2.11 3.10 9.13
C GLY A 95 -0.65 2.71 8.85
N TYR A 96 -0.24 1.45 9.08
CA TYR A 96 1.15 1.03 8.89
C TYR A 96 1.60 1.12 7.43
N GLN A 97 0.81 0.56 6.49
CA GLN A 97 1.15 0.63 5.08
C GLN A 97 1.12 2.09 4.58
N ALA A 98 0.15 2.89 5.02
CA ALA A 98 0.12 4.33 4.75
C ALA A 98 1.40 5.06 5.19
N ALA A 99 1.94 4.72 6.38
CA ALA A 99 3.21 5.25 6.85
C ALA A 99 4.38 4.86 5.94
N LEU A 100 4.48 3.60 5.51
CA LEU A 100 5.52 3.14 4.57
C LEU A 100 5.42 3.87 3.22
N LEU A 101 4.20 4.02 2.69
CA LEU A 101 3.94 4.75 1.44
C LEU A 101 4.36 6.21 1.53
N GLY A 102 4.13 6.87 2.67
CA GLY A 102 4.57 8.26 2.92
C GLY A 102 6.08 8.45 2.75
N HIS A 103 6.88 7.45 3.07
CA HIS A 103 8.33 7.50 2.85
C HIS A 103 8.69 7.54 1.36
N LEU A 104 7.91 6.88 0.49
CA LEU A 104 8.20 6.63 -0.92
C LEU A 104 7.36 7.47 -1.89
N ALA A 105 6.30 8.10 -1.43
CA ALA A 105 5.39 8.91 -2.24
C ALA A 105 5.61 10.41 -2.04
N ARG A 106 5.26 11.21 -3.04
CA ARG A 106 5.17 12.68 -2.93
C ARG A 106 3.94 13.08 -2.11
N ARG A 107 2.84 12.34 -2.30
CA ARG A 107 1.57 12.51 -1.59
C ARG A 107 0.90 11.17 -1.47
N VAL A 108 0.32 10.91 -0.31
CA VAL A 108 -0.50 9.71 -0.05
C VAL A 108 -1.91 10.16 0.32
N VAL A 109 -2.89 9.57 -0.33
CA VAL A 109 -4.28 9.56 0.13
C VAL A 109 -4.60 8.13 0.51
N SER A 110 -5.06 7.90 1.74
CA SER A 110 -5.40 6.58 2.26
C SER A 110 -6.85 6.56 2.72
N ILE A 111 -7.64 5.62 2.20
CA ILE A 111 -9.08 5.54 2.45
C ILE A 111 -9.39 4.37 3.38
N GLU A 112 -10.17 4.65 4.42
CA GLU A 112 -10.70 3.64 5.35
C GLU A 112 -12.22 3.78 5.46
N ARG A 113 -12.92 2.63 5.29
CA ARG A 113 -14.39 2.57 5.38
C ARG A 113 -14.91 2.35 6.80
N LEU A 114 -14.11 1.79 7.69
CA LEU A 114 -14.45 1.55 9.08
C LEU A 114 -14.00 2.74 9.92
N ARG A 115 -14.97 3.44 10.51
CA ARG A 115 -14.71 4.68 11.27
C ARG A 115 -13.70 4.49 12.39
N ASP A 116 -13.82 3.40 13.15
CA ASP A 116 -12.94 3.16 14.29
C ASP A 116 -11.50 2.88 13.85
N LEU A 117 -11.31 2.17 12.70
CA LEU A 117 -9.97 1.98 12.13
C LEU A 117 -9.42 3.28 11.55
N HIS A 118 -10.24 4.12 10.93
CA HIS A 118 -9.82 5.45 10.49
C HIS A 118 -9.30 6.29 11.66
N LEU A 119 -10.00 6.28 12.81
CA LEU A 119 -9.57 6.98 14.03
C LEU A 119 -8.30 6.35 14.62
N LYS A 120 -8.21 5.01 14.65
CA LYS A 120 -7.01 4.29 15.09
C LYS A 120 -5.79 4.62 14.21
N ALA A 121 -5.95 4.64 12.89
CA ALA A 121 -4.88 5.01 11.97
C ALA A 121 -4.39 6.43 12.21
N ARG A 122 -5.31 7.38 12.41
CA ARG A 122 -4.97 8.77 12.75
C ARG A 122 -4.13 8.84 14.02
N HIS A 123 -4.58 8.19 15.09
CA HIS A 123 -3.86 8.13 16.36
C HIS A 123 -2.44 7.55 16.19
N ASN A 124 -2.31 6.42 15.49
CA ASN A 124 -1.02 5.77 15.27
C ASN A 124 -0.06 6.65 14.44
N LEU A 125 -0.56 7.33 13.40
CA LEU A 125 0.24 8.25 12.60
C LEU A 125 0.64 9.51 13.39
N ASP A 126 -0.18 10.00 14.31
CA ASP A 126 0.18 11.09 15.19
C ASP A 126 1.27 10.67 16.19
N GLN A 127 1.21 9.44 16.71
CA GLN A 127 2.30 8.85 17.51
C GLN A 127 3.60 8.73 16.69
N LEU A 128 3.50 8.28 15.43
CA LEU A 128 4.66 8.19 14.53
C LEU A 128 5.29 9.57 14.31
N ARG A 129 4.50 10.63 14.09
CA ARG A 129 5.00 12.00 13.93
C ARG A 129 5.68 12.53 15.20
N THR A 130 5.20 12.13 16.37
CA THR A 130 5.86 12.46 17.64
C THR A 130 7.23 11.81 17.73
N ALA A 131 7.34 10.54 17.30
CA ALA A 131 8.61 9.81 17.30
C ALA A 131 9.55 10.24 16.15
N LEU A 132 8.98 10.63 15.00
CA LEU A 132 9.70 11.04 13.78
C LEU A 132 9.07 12.33 13.22
N PRO A 133 9.42 13.51 13.75
CA PRO A 133 8.77 14.78 13.41
C PRO A 133 8.84 15.18 11.92
N SER A 134 9.86 14.70 11.20
CA SER A 134 10.01 14.92 9.75
C SER A 134 9.23 13.93 8.88
N TRP A 135 8.43 13.04 9.48
CA TRP A 135 7.69 12.04 8.71
C TRP A 135 6.66 12.71 7.78
N PRO A 136 6.58 12.28 6.52
CA PRO A 136 5.67 12.87 5.54
C PRO A 136 4.21 12.77 5.96
N ASP A 137 3.43 13.79 5.63
CA ASP A 137 2.01 13.78 5.90
C ASP A 137 1.27 12.80 4.99
N VAL A 138 0.34 12.05 5.60
CA VAL A 138 -0.57 11.13 4.90
C VAL A 138 -1.99 11.65 5.08
N ARG A 139 -2.67 11.92 3.98
CA ARG A 139 -4.07 12.33 4.02
C ARG A 139 -4.96 11.11 4.23
N LEU A 140 -5.50 10.98 5.44
CA LEU A 140 -6.52 9.98 5.75
C LEU A 140 -7.91 10.46 5.32
N VAL A 141 -8.65 9.58 4.67
CA VAL A 141 -10.03 9.82 4.22
C VAL A 141 -10.93 8.73 4.81
N TYR A 142 -11.95 9.13 5.56
CA TYR A 142 -13.03 8.22 5.93
C TYR A 142 -13.99 8.15 4.75
N GLY A 143 -14.14 6.98 4.12
CA GLY A 143 -14.92 6.84 2.90
C GLY A 143 -14.94 5.43 2.31
N ASP A 144 -15.74 5.27 1.27
CA ASP A 144 -15.81 4.03 0.49
C ASP A 144 -14.60 3.95 -0.46
N GLY A 145 -13.71 2.98 -0.21
CA GLY A 145 -12.54 2.74 -1.04
C GLY A 145 -12.86 2.27 -2.46
N MET A 146 -14.02 1.66 -2.71
CA MET A 146 -14.39 1.17 -4.05
C MET A 146 -14.56 2.30 -5.07
N ILE A 147 -14.93 3.51 -4.62
CA ILE A 147 -15.04 4.68 -5.51
C ILE A 147 -13.73 5.46 -5.66
N GLY A 148 -12.66 5.06 -4.95
CA GLY A 148 -11.41 5.79 -4.93
C GLY A 148 -11.55 7.18 -4.29
N HIS A 149 -10.71 8.15 -4.73
CA HIS A 149 -10.80 9.53 -4.26
C HIS A 149 -10.50 10.51 -5.41
N ALA A 150 -11.49 10.72 -6.26
CA ALA A 150 -11.41 11.56 -7.45
C ALA A 150 -10.88 13.00 -7.20
N PRO A 151 -11.16 13.68 -6.05
CA PRO A 151 -10.65 15.04 -5.81
C PRO A 151 -9.12 15.16 -5.76
N ALA A 152 -8.38 14.05 -5.61
CA ALA A 152 -6.91 14.06 -5.61
C ALA A 152 -6.29 13.27 -6.76
N ALA A 153 -7.11 12.75 -7.68
CA ALA A 153 -6.66 12.10 -8.92
C ALA A 153 -6.02 13.14 -9.90
N PRO A 154 -5.22 12.69 -10.88
CA PRO A 154 -4.83 11.31 -11.12
C PRO A 154 -3.72 10.81 -10.17
N TYR A 155 -3.65 9.47 -10.01
CA TYR A 155 -2.65 8.82 -9.18
C TYR A 155 -1.59 8.12 -10.02
N ASP A 156 -0.32 8.32 -9.66
CA ASP A 156 0.80 7.60 -10.27
C ASP A 156 0.79 6.12 -9.83
N THR A 157 0.34 5.86 -8.61
CA THR A 157 0.23 4.51 -8.06
C THR A 157 -1.05 4.33 -7.24
N ILE A 158 -1.64 3.13 -7.33
CA ILE A 158 -2.77 2.71 -6.51
C ILE A 158 -2.45 1.36 -5.88
N ILE A 159 -2.70 1.20 -4.57
CA ILE A 159 -2.51 -0.04 -3.85
C ILE A 159 -3.76 -0.36 -3.03
N ALA A 160 -4.20 -1.62 -3.05
CA ALA A 160 -5.32 -2.04 -2.23
C ALA A 160 -4.93 -3.13 -1.23
N ALA A 161 -5.32 -2.95 0.03
CA ALA A 161 -5.13 -3.90 1.13
C ALA A 161 -6.40 -4.71 1.44
N ALA A 162 -7.31 -4.82 0.47
CA ALA A 162 -8.51 -5.64 0.50
C ALA A 162 -8.77 -6.21 -0.89
N GLY A 163 -9.23 -7.46 -0.98
CA GLY A 163 -9.47 -8.18 -2.24
C GLY A 163 -10.94 -8.31 -2.57
N GLY A 164 -11.30 -8.18 -3.85
CA GLY A 164 -12.64 -8.38 -4.37
C GLY A 164 -12.66 -9.26 -5.61
N SER A 165 -13.84 -9.59 -6.11
CA SER A 165 -14.02 -10.41 -7.32
C SER A 165 -13.50 -9.73 -8.59
N ALA A 166 -13.47 -8.38 -8.60
CA ALA A 166 -12.94 -7.58 -9.71
C ALA A 166 -12.38 -6.25 -9.21
N LEU A 167 -11.54 -5.62 -10.03
CA LEU A 167 -11.05 -4.26 -9.78
C LEU A 167 -12.17 -3.25 -10.03
N PRO A 168 -12.47 -2.34 -9.10
CA PRO A 168 -13.41 -1.24 -9.35
C PRO A 168 -12.96 -0.35 -10.52
N GLN A 169 -13.88 -0.05 -11.45
CA GLN A 169 -13.58 0.81 -12.59
C GLN A 169 -13.08 2.19 -12.17
N ALA A 170 -13.59 2.73 -11.07
CA ALA A 170 -13.17 4.01 -10.52
C ALA A 170 -11.65 4.09 -10.21
N TRP A 171 -11.00 2.97 -9.89
CA TRP A 171 -9.55 2.94 -9.68
C TRP A 171 -8.78 3.08 -10.99
N LEU A 172 -9.28 2.40 -12.04
CA LEU A 172 -8.69 2.48 -13.38
C LEU A 172 -8.84 3.89 -13.97
N ASP A 173 -10.00 4.51 -13.80
CA ASP A 173 -10.28 5.88 -14.27
C ASP A 173 -9.37 6.91 -13.58
N GLN A 174 -9.04 6.68 -12.29
CA GLN A 174 -8.20 7.57 -11.49
C GLN A 174 -6.68 7.29 -11.62
N LEU A 175 -6.29 6.22 -12.31
CA LEU A 175 -4.88 5.90 -12.55
C LEU A 175 -4.31 6.80 -13.65
N ALA A 176 -3.16 7.41 -13.43
CA ALA A 176 -2.48 8.28 -14.41
C ALA A 176 -1.94 7.46 -15.59
N PRO A 177 -1.80 8.04 -16.80
CA PRO A 177 -0.97 7.45 -17.85
C PRO A 177 0.46 7.20 -17.33
N GLY A 178 1.00 6.00 -17.57
CA GLY A 178 2.27 5.55 -16.98
C GLY A 178 2.17 5.13 -15.51
N GLY A 179 0.95 5.12 -14.93
CA GLY A 179 0.68 4.69 -13.57
C GLY A 179 0.53 3.18 -13.45
N ARG A 180 0.67 2.69 -12.22
CA ARG A 180 0.51 1.27 -11.85
C ARG A 180 -0.42 1.10 -10.67
N LEU A 181 -1.32 0.10 -10.77
CA LEU A 181 -2.17 -0.37 -9.70
C LEU A 181 -1.74 -1.78 -9.28
N VAL A 182 -1.70 -2.05 -7.98
CA VAL A 182 -1.48 -3.38 -7.40
C VAL A 182 -2.59 -3.68 -6.41
N ALA A 183 -3.35 -4.74 -6.65
CA ALA A 183 -4.46 -5.14 -5.80
C ALA A 183 -4.68 -6.65 -5.78
N PRO A 184 -5.18 -7.23 -4.67
CA PRO A 184 -5.66 -8.60 -4.65
C PRO A 184 -7.02 -8.72 -5.36
N THR A 185 -7.18 -9.76 -6.16
CA THR A 185 -8.46 -10.14 -6.77
C THR A 185 -8.69 -11.63 -6.61
N GLU A 186 -9.94 -12.06 -6.65
CA GLU A 186 -10.27 -13.48 -6.70
C GLU A 186 -9.79 -14.09 -8.02
N ASP A 187 -9.29 -15.31 -7.94
CA ASP A 187 -8.99 -16.14 -9.09
C ASP A 187 -10.15 -17.09 -9.44
N GLU A 188 -10.06 -17.81 -10.55
CA GLU A 188 -11.07 -18.75 -11.03
C GLU A 188 -11.30 -19.95 -10.10
N ARG A 189 -10.40 -20.16 -9.13
CA ARG A 189 -10.45 -21.28 -8.18
C ARG A 189 -10.94 -20.84 -6.79
N GLY A 190 -11.39 -19.58 -6.65
CA GLY A 190 -11.84 -19.01 -5.37
C GLY A 190 -10.70 -18.64 -4.43
N GLY A 191 -9.44 -18.65 -4.90
CA GLY A 191 -8.29 -18.08 -4.21
C GLY A 191 -8.15 -16.59 -4.50
N GLN A 192 -7.11 -15.95 -3.93
CA GLN A 192 -6.76 -14.58 -4.27
C GLN A 192 -5.36 -14.53 -4.88
N VAL A 193 -5.21 -13.69 -5.90
CA VAL A 193 -3.96 -13.42 -6.60
C VAL A 193 -3.73 -11.91 -6.68
N LEU A 194 -2.47 -11.48 -6.58
CA LEU A 194 -2.13 -10.09 -6.87
C LEU A 194 -2.27 -9.82 -8.36
N VAL A 195 -3.02 -8.79 -8.69
CA VAL A 195 -3.13 -8.25 -10.03
C VAL A 195 -2.38 -6.94 -10.10
N ILE A 196 -1.58 -6.79 -11.15
CA ILE A 196 -0.84 -5.58 -11.49
C ILE A 196 -1.48 -5.02 -12.76
N VAL A 197 -1.91 -3.77 -12.73
CA VAL A 197 -2.42 -3.07 -13.91
C VAL A 197 -1.56 -1.86 -14.20
N ASP A 198 -0.99 -1.83 -15.40
CA ASP A 198 -0.28 -0.68 -15.95
C ASP A 198 -1.19 0.08 -16.90
N ARG A 199 -1.34 1.39 -16.70
CA ARG A 199 -1.92 2.27 -17.70
C ARG A 199 -0.81 2.80 -18.57
N LEU A 200 -0.79 2.37 -19.83
CA LEU A 200 0.22 2.78 -20.80
C LEU A 200 0.05 4.28 -21.19
N ALA A 201 1.08 4.85 -21.81
CA ALA A 201 1.04 6.26 -22.25
C ALA A 201 -0.06 6.55 -23.29
N ASP A 202 -0.46 5.56 -24.07
CA ASP A 202 -1.57 5.61 -25.03
C ASP A 202 -2.95 5.42 -24.40
N GLY A 203 -3.02 5.27 -23.08
CA GLY A 203 -4.25 5.09 -22.32
C GLY A 203 -4.76 3.63 -22.20
N ARG A 204 -4.16 2.68 -22.92
CA ARG A 204 -4.50 1.26 -22.80
C ARG A 204 -4.06 0.71 -21.46
N PHE A 205 -4.76 -0.32 -20.98
CA PHE A 205 -4.40 -1.06 -19.77
C PHE A 205 -3.73 -2.39 -20.11
N GLN A 206 -2.66 -2.69 -19.42
CA GLN A 206 -2.00 -3.98 -19.45
C GLN A 206 -2.11 -4.61 -18.07
N GLN A 207 -2.66 -5.81 -18.00
CA GLN A 207 -2.83 -6.54 -16.75
C GLN A 207 -1.91 -7.76 -16.70
N THR A 208 -1.25 -7.95 -15.55
CA THR A 208 -0.45 -9.15 -15.24
C THR A 208 -0.84 -9.68 -13.87
N ARG A 209 -0.58 -10.96 -13.62
CA ARG A 209 -0.82 -11.62 -12.33
C ARG A 209 0.52 -11.92 -11.66
N ALA A 210 0.56 -11.71 -10.34
CA ALA A 210 1.69 -12.09 -9.49
C ALA A 210 1.27 -13.26 -8.56
N GLY A 211 1.98 -13.46 -7.47
CA GLY A 211 1.77 -14.59 -6.56
C GLY A 211 0.41 -14.61 -5.85
N ALA A 212 0.06 -15.78 -5.32
CA ALA A 212 -1.12 -15.96 -4.49
C ALA A 212 -0.99 -15.17 -3.17
N VAL A 213 -2.11 -14.62 -2.72
CA VAL A 213 -2.22 -13.81 -1.49
C VAL A 213 -3.51 -14.12 -0.76
N LEU A 214 -3.64 -13.62 0.46
CA LEU A 214 -4.89 -13.68 1.22
C LEU A 214 -5.10 -12.35 1.94
N PHE A 215 -6.12 -11.63 1.52
CA PHE A 215 -6.55 -10.36 2.09
C PHE A 215 -7.99 -10.44 2.57
N VAL A 216 -8.36 -9.51 3.44
CA VAL A 216 -9.75 -9.28 3.84
C VAL A 216 -10.59 -8.86 2.63
N PRO A 217 -11.92 -9.16 2.64
CA PRO A 217 -12.78 -8.79 1.51
C PRO A 217 -12.92 -7.28 1.34
N LEU A 218 -12.83 -6.83 0.08
CA LEU A 218 -13.21 -5.47 -0.32
C LEU A 218 -14.72 -5.31 -0.22
N LYS A 219 -15.18 -4.27 0.47
CA LYS A 219 -16.61 -4.00 0.69
C LYS A 219 -16.93 -2.54 0.37
N SER A 220 -18.11 -2.31 -0.19
CA SER A 220 -18.65 -0.97 -0.43
C SER A 220 -19.23 -0.34 0.84
N GLY A 221 -19.42 0.98 0.78
CA GLY A 221 -20.02 1.77 1.84
C GLY A 221 -19.12 1.97 3.07
N THR A 222 -19.57 2.80 3.99
CA THR A 222 -18.88 3.10 5.26
C THR A 222 -19.67 2.56 6.44
N THR A 223 -18.99 2.22 7.53
CA THR A 223 -19.60 1.80 8.81
C THR A 223 -18.82 2.34 9.99
#